data_c3bd50e8ce20d528a5fd0a2e766b8b1d
#
_entry.id   c3bd50e8ce20d528a5fd0a2e766b8b1d
#
_cell.length_a   1.000
_cell.length_b   1.000
_cell.length_c   1.000
_cell.angle_alpha   90.00
_cell.angle_beta   90.00
_cell.angle_gamma   90.00
#
_symmetry.space_group_name_H-M   'P 1'
#
loop_
_entity.id
_entity.type
_entity.pdbx_description
1 polymer ?
#
loop_
_entity_poly.entity_id
_entity_poly.type
_entity_poly.pdbx_seq_one_letter_code
_entity_poly.pdbx_strand_id
1 'polypeptide(L)'
;MEEDDICIQNAAWNKLYRRELMGELRFPTGKYYEDIVYTTMLLARSQKTVYLDLALYNYVLEREGSIMGEGLGSRLFTDQIPAYEEKEAFLRSIGREDLADVHRYFFYKRLLLYYIALGKSQKDMKEKYRRVIRERLLTDRGEMDRVYACRAANPKEKKKMEIFLKSPKLYLAVIRVNERFLIPVKQRLRRH
;
A
#
# COMPACT_ATOMS: atom_id res chain seq x y z
N MET A 1 -12.63 0.91 -4.72
CA MET A 1 -12.06 -0.37 -5.11
C MET A 1 -11.70 -0.24 -6.58
N GLU A 2 -10.62 0.48 -6.80
CA GLU A 2 -10.05 0.70 -8.14
C GLU A 2 -8.58 0.22 -8.15
N GLU A 3 -8.26 -0.70 -7.21
CA GLU A 3 -6.97 -1.40 -7.16
C GLU A 3 -6.95 -2.64 -8.05
N ASP A 4 -8.09 -2.95 -8.69
CA ASP A 4 -8.27 -4.18 -9.46
C ASP A 4 -7.55 -4.17 -10.82
N ASP A 5 -7.04 -3.02 -11.23
CA ASP A 5 -6.26 -2.88 -12.48
C ASP A 5 -4.73 -3.05 -12.29
N ILE A 6 -4.27 -3.45 -11.10
CA ILE A 6 -2.84 -3.71 -10.90
C ILE A 6 -2.50 -5.11 -11.43
N CYS A 7 -2.18 -5.19 -12.71
CA CYS A 7 -1.73 -6.43 -13.35
C CYS A 7 -0.44 -7.00 -12.74
N ILE A 8 0.40 -6.17 -12.12
CA ILE A 8 1.69 -6.58 -11.55
C ILE A 8 1.70 -6.32 -10.05
N GLN A 9 1.60 -7.37 -9.26
CA GLN A 9 1.76 -7.35 -7.81
C GLN A 9 3.23 -7.44 -7.42
N ASN A 10 3.59 -6.99 -6.20
CA ASN A 10 4.96 -7.11 -5.67
C ASN A 10 5.39 -8.57 -5.42
N ALA A 11 4.44 -9.50 -5.31
CA ALA A 11 4.74 -10.91 -5.04
C ALA A 11 5.80 -11.49 -5.99
N ALA A 12 6.85 -12.06 -5.44
CA ALA A 12 7.93 -12.66 -6.22
C ALA A 12 7.54 -14.04 -6.79
N TRP A 13 6.68 -14.77 -6.08
CA TRP A 13 6.31 -16.15 -6.37
C TRP A 13 5.41 -16.32 -7.62
N ASN A 14 4.75 -15.30 -8.09
CA ASN A 14 3.90 -15.33 -9.29
C ASN A 14 4.62 -14.84 -10.55
N LYS A 15 5.95 -14.85 -10.56
CA LYS A 15 6.76 -14.32 -11.66
C LYS A 15 7.92 -15.27 -11.99
N LEU A 16 8.29 -15.28 -13.25
CA LEU A 16 9.52 -15.93 -13.73
C LEU A 16 10.51 -14.85 -14.16
N TYR A 17 11.73 -14.97 -13.69
CA TYR A 17 12.81 -14.03 -13.98
C TYR A 17 13.93 -14.76 -14.73
N ARG A 18 14.49 -14.12 -15.75
CA ARG A 18 15.74 -14.60 -16.32
C ARG A 18 16.83 -14.47 -15.26
N ARG A 19 17.68 -15.50 -15.14
CA ARG A 19 18.74 -15.53 -14.13
C ARG A 19 19.69 -14.35 -14.24
N GLU A 20 20.01 -13.93 -15.48
CA GLU A 20 20.92 -12.83 -15.77
C GLU A 20 20.35 -11.49 -15.24
N LEU A 21 19.02 -11.34 -15.24
CA LEU A 21 18.35 -10.16 -14.71
C LEU A 21 18.58 -10.00 -13.20
N MET A 22 18.65 -11.13 -12.48
CA MET A 22 18.88 -11.12 -11.04
C MET A 22 20.31 -10.69 -10.72
N GLY A 23 21.31 -11.13 -11.48
CA GLY A 23 22.72 -10.84 -11.26
C GLY A 23 23.12 -11.10 -9.80
N GLU A 24 23.68 -10.09 -9.16
CA GLU A 24 24.09 -10.10 -7.75
C GLU A 24 22.97 -9.80 -6.77
N LEU A 25 21.77 -9.45 -7.26
CA LEU A 25 20.63 -9.13 -6.39
C LEU A 25 20.19 -10.38 -5.62
N ARG A 26 20.10 -10.25 -4.31
CA ARG A 26 19.64 -11.33 -3.41
C ARG A 26 18.53 -10.80 -2.50
N PHE A 27 17.55 -11.63 -2.21
CA PHE A 27 16.56 -11.34 -1.18
C PHE A 27 17.24 -11.32 0.19
N PRO A 28 17.02 -10.31 1.02
CA PRO A 28 17.66 -10.21 2.33
C PRO A 28 17.11 -11.28 3.27
N THR A 29 18.02 -12.01 3.91
CA THR A 29 17.65 -13.01 4.91
C THR A 29 17.04 -12.33 6.14
N GLY A 30 15.93 -12.87 6.65
CA GLY A 30 15.29 -12.42 7.88
C GLY A 30 14.47 -11.13 7.77
N LYS A 31 14.35 -10.52 6.58
CA LYS A 31 13.43 -9.39 6.33
C LYS A 31 12.08 -9.93 5.84
N TYR A 32 11.00 -9.30 6.28
CA TYR A 32 9.66 -9.51 5.76
C TYR A 32 9.30 -8.40 4.75
N TYR A 33 8.40 -8.70 3.82
CA TYR A 33 7.97 -7.76 2.75
C TYR A 33 9.10 -7.30 1.82
N GLU A 34 10.15 -8.10 1.72
CA GLU A 34 11.31 -7.87 0.87
C GLU A 34 10.95 -7.83 -0.62
N ASP A 35 9.89 -8.52 -1.00
CA ASP A 35 9.37 -8.56 -2.36
C ASP A 35 8.90 -7.18 -2.86
N ILE A 36 8.46 -6.30 -1.98
CA ILE A 36 8.06 -4.92 -2.32
C ILE A 36 9.19 -4.18 -3.02
N VAL A 37 10.40 -4.30 -2.50
CA VAL A 37 11.60 -3.61 -3.02
C VAL A 37 12.21 -4.39 -4.17
N TYR A 38 12.51 -5.67 -3.94
CA TYR A 38 13.28 -6.50 -4.87
C TYR A 38 12.56 -6.77 -6.19
N THR A 39 11.24 -7.00 -6.16
CA THR A 39 10.44 -7.09 -7.37
C THR A 39 10.50 -5.79 -8.17
N THR A 40 10.45 -4.64 -7.48
CA THR A 40 10.58 -3.34 -8.14
C THR A 40 11.94 -3.15 -8.78
N MET A 41 13.03 -3.54 -8.10
CA MET A 41 14.40 -3.48 -8.66
C MET A 41 14.55 -4.38 -9.88
N LEU A 42 13.99 -5.59 -9.85
CA LEU A 42 14.04 -6.52 -10.98
C LEU A 42 13.25 -5.99 -12.18
N LEU A 43 12.05 -5.43 -11.94
CA LEU A 43 11.25 -4.82 -13.00
C LEU A 43 11.96 -3.59 -13.62
N ALA A 44 12.64 -2.78 -12.80
CA ALA A 44 13.41 -1.64 -13.30
C ALA A 44 14.60 -2.02 -14.18
N ARG A 45 15.20 -3.21 -13.96
CA ARG A 45 16.26 -3.77 -14.81
C ARG A 45 15.72 -4.42 -16.09
N SER A 46 14.44 -4.77 -16.11
CA SER A 46 13.83 -5.51 -17.21
C SER A 46 13.59 -4.63 -18.42
N GLN A 47 14.13 -5.00 -19.57
CA GLN A 47 13.85 -4.35 -20.84
C GLN A 47 12.49 -4.75 -21.41
N LYS A 48 11.99 -5.94 -21.05
CA LYS A 48 10.70 -6.47 -21.52
C LYS A 48 10.05 -7.31 -20.43
N THR A 49 8.81 -6.97 -20.12
CA THR A 49 7.94 -7.74 -19.22
C THR A 49 6.71 -8.21 -20.01
N VAL A 50 6.34 -9.48 -19.84
CA VAL A 50 5.16 -10.08 -20.44
C VAL A 50 4.20 -10.50 -19.35
N TYR A 51 2.95 -10.06 -19.47
CA TYR A 51 1.87 -10.52 -18.61
C TYR A 51 1.17 -11.72 -19.28
N LEU A 52 0.96 -12.76 -18.50
CA LEU A 52 0.20 -13.94 -18.92
C LEU A 52 -1.02 -14.07 -18.01
N ASP A 53 -2.21 -14.02 -18.61
CA ASP A 53 -3.48 -14.27 -17.92
C ASP A 53 -3.75 -15.78 -17.83
N LEU A 54 -2.89 -16.48 -17.09
CA LEU A 54 -2.97 -17.92 -16.88
C LEU A 54 -2.84 -18.24 -15.39
N ALA A 55 -3.71 -19.09 -14.88
CA ALA A 55 -3.68 -19.56 -13.49
C ALA A 55 -2.59 -20.63 -13.30
N LEU A 56 -1.32 -20.22 -13.26
CA LEU A 56 -0.16 -21.12 -13.17
C LEU A 56 0.32 -21.37 -11.73
N TYR A 57 -0.21 -20.66 -10.74
CA TYR A 57 0.21 -20.78 -9.36
C TYR A 57 -0.99 -20.84 -8.42
N ASN A 58 -1.01 -21.87 -7.55
CA ASN A 58 -2.02 -22.02 -6.51
C ASN A 58 -1.52 -21.42 -5.20
N TYR A 59 -2.09 -20.31 -4.78
CA TYR A 59 -1.78 -19.70 -3.49
C TYR A 59 -2.70 -20.23 -2.40
N VAL A 60 -2.14 -20.92 -1.40
CA VAL A 60 -2.91 -21.48 -0.28
C VAL A 60 -3.18 -20.38 0.73
N LEU A 61 -4.46 -20.01 0.86
CA LEU A 61 -4.93 -19.09 1.88
C LEU A 61 -5.07 -19.79 3.24
N GLU A 62 -5.05 -19.01 4.30
CA GLU A 62 -5.34 -19.45 5.68
C GLU A 62 -4.45 -20.61 6.18
N ARG A 63 -3.23 -20.70 5.67
CA ARG A 63 -2.25 -21.67 6.18
C ARG A 63 -1.81 -21.26 7.58
N GLU A 64 -1.82 -22.22 8.52
CA GLU A 64 -1.29 -22.04 9.87
C GLU A 64 0.18 -21.55 9.82
N GLY A 65 0.52 -20.53 10.62
CA GLY A 65 1.84 -19.88 10.58
C GLY A 65 2.07 -18.94 9.39
N SER A 66 1.03 -18.61 8.62
CA SER A 66 1.13 -17.62 7.55
C SER A 66 1.29 -16.21 8.12
N ILE A 67 2.27 -15.45 7.60
CA ILE A 67 2.48 -14.03 7.95
C ILE A 67 1.22 -13.20 7.70
N MET A 68 0.45 -13.53 6.67
CA MET A 68 -0.80 -12.84 6.32
C MET A 68 -1.91 -13.08 7.34
N GLY A 69 -1.85 -14.16 8.13
CA GLY A 69 -2.83 -14.48 9.17
C GLY A 69 -2.64 -13.69 10.49
N GLU A 70 -1.49 -13.05 10.69
CA GLU A 70 -1.19 -12.34 11.94
C GLU A 70 -1.93 -11.00 12.09
N GLY A 71 -2.63 -10.54 11.08
CA GLY A 71 -3.37 -9.27 11.09
C GLY A 71 -2.46 -8.04 11.15
N LEU A 72 -3.00 -6.91 11.66
CA LEU A 72 -2.25 -5.66 11.84
C LEU A 72 -1.37 -5.75 13.10
N GLY A 73 -0.20 -6.37 12.95
CA GLY A 73 0.79 -6.53 14.01
C GLY A 73 1.96 -5.53 13.93
N SER A 74 2.95 -5.74 14.79
CA SER A 74 4.17 -4.92 14.82
C SER A 74 4.95 -4.95 13.50
N ARG A 75 4.94 -6.07 12.80
CA ARG A 75 5.63 -6.25 11.49
C ARG A 75 5.17 -5.27 10.41
N LEU A 76 3.92 -4.79 10.49
CA LEU A 76 3.47 -3.71 9.62
C LEU A 76 4.35 -2.48 9.75
N PHE A 77 4.73 -2.12 10.98
CA PHE A 77 5.47 -0.90 11.29
C PHE A 77 6.99 -1.10 11.25
N THR A 78 7.48 -2.31 11.58
CA THR A 78 8.91 -2.62 11.60
C THR A 78 9.46 -3.06 10.25
N ASP A 79 8.62 -3.62 9.37
CA ASP A 79 9.08 -4.23 8.13
C ASP A 79 8.36 -3.65 6.91
N GLN A 80 7.02 -3.64 6.89
CA GLN A 80 6.28 -3.26 5.70
C GLN A 80 6.38 -1.75 5.38
N ILE A 81 6.20 -0.88 6.37
CA ILE A 81 6.33 0.57 6.15
C ILE A 81 7.75 0.93 5.70
N PRO A 82 8.84 0.47 6.35
CA PRO A 82 10.19 0.66 5.85
C PRO A 82 10.42 0.15 4.42
N ALA A 83 9.83 -1.01 4.04
CA ALA A 83 9.93 -1.52 2.68
C ALA A 83 9.26 -0.59 1.64
N TYR A 84 8.13 0.04 1.99
CA TYR A 84 7.53 1.07 1.12
C TYR A 84 8.43 2.30 0.96
N GLU A 85 9.08 2.73 2.04
CA GLU A 85 10.01 3.86 2.02
C GLU A 85 11.27 3.54 1.21
N GLU A 86 11.82 2.34 1.36
CA GLU A 86 12.97 1.86 0.58
C GLU A 86 12.63 1.77 -0.91
N LYS A 87 11.44 1.28 -1.27
CA LYS A 87 10.95 1.27 -2.65
C LYS A 87 10.87 2.67 -3.24
N GLU A 88 10.35 3.64 -2.50
CA GLU A 88 10.28 5.01 -2.97
C GLU A 88 11.67 5.61 -3.17
N ALA A 89 12.57 5.44 -2.19
CA ALA A 89 13.95 5.91 -2.29
C ALA A 89 14.66 5.32 -3.52
N PHE A 90 14.45 4.03 -3.78
CA PHE A 90 14.96 3.38 -4.98
C PHE A 90 14.40 4.01 -6.26
N LEU A 91 13.09 4.22 -6.36
CA LEU A 91 12.47 4.85 -7.55
C LEU A 91 13.04 6.25 -7.81
N ARG A 92 13.25 7.05 -6.77
CA ARG A 92 13.89 8.36 -6.87
C ARG A 92 15.35 8.27 -7.31
N SER A 93 16.11 7.30 -6.78
CA SER A 93 17.52 7.12 -7.12
C SER A 93 17.77 6.77 -8.58
N ILE A 94 16.79 6.18 -9.26
CA ILE A 94 16.83 5.87 -10.70
C ILE A 94 16.13 6.91 -11.57
N GLY A 95 15.82 8.10 -11.02
CA GLY A 95 15.18 9.20 -11.74
C GLY A 95 13.70 9.01 -12.08
N ARG A 96 13.01 8.07 -11.42
CA ARG A 96 11.57 7.78 -11.67
C ARG A 96 10.69 8.47 -10.63
N GLU A 97 10.80 9.81 -10.58
CA GLU A 97 9.99 10.66 -9.70
C GLU A 97 8.48 10.46 -9.95
N ASP A 98 8.09 10.27 -11.21
CA ASP A 98 6.71 9.98 -11.60
C ASP A 98 6.14 8.73 -10.91
N LEU A 99 6.92 7.66 -10.84
CA LEU A 99 6.54 6.41 -10.18
C LEU A 99 6.67 6.52 -8.66
N ALA A 100 7.65 7.26 -8.16
CA ALA A 100 7.81 7.49 -6.73
C ALA A 100 6.60 8.24 -6.15
N ASP A 101 6.07 9.25 -6.85
CA ASP A 101 4.89 9.99 -6.42
C ASP A 101 3.60 9.14 -6.52
N VAL A 102 3.45 8.32 -7.54
CA VAL A 102 2.37 7.31 -7.62
C VAL A 102 2.46 6.34 -6.45
N HIS A 103 3.66 5.81 -6.17
CA HIS A 103 3.87 4.90 -5.05
C HIS A 103 3.56 5.56 -3.71
N ARG A 104 4.00 6.81 -3.48
CA ARG A 104 3.70 7.58 -2.27
C ARG A 104 2.20 7.84 -2.11
N TYR A 105 1.48 8.11 -3.19
CA TYR A 105 0.02 8.24 -3.17
C TYR A 105 -0.68 6.97 -2.66
N PHE A 106 -0.31 5.79 -3.18
CA PHE A 106 -0.87 4.53 -2.70
C PHE A 106 -0.43 4.20 -1.27
N PHE A 107 0.77 4.57 -0.89
CA PHE A 107 1.25 4.43 0.49
C PHE A 107 0.39 5.26 1.47
N TYR A 108 0.06 6.50 1.14
CA TYR A 108 -0.84 7.33 1.95
C TYR A 108 -2.24 6.70 2.07
N LYS A 109 -2.80 6.20 0.99
CA LYS A 109 -4.06 5.45 1.04
C LYS A 109 -3.96 4.26 2.00
N ARG A 110 -2.88 3.52 1.91
CA ARG A 110 -2.61 2.35 2.77
C ARG A 110 -2.51 2.74 4.25
N LEU A 111 -1.82 3.81 4.57
CA LEU A 111 -1.74 4.33 5.95
C LEU A 111 -3.12 4.72 6.51
N LEU A 112 -3.97 5.36 5.70
CA LEU A 112 -5.35 5.67 6.12
C LEU A 112 -6.19 4.40 6.34
N LEU A 113 -6.06 3.38 5.50
CA LEU A 113 -6.72 2.09 5.69
C LEU A 113 -6.27 1.41 6.99
N TYR A 114 -4.96 1.41 7.27
CA TYR A 114 -4.44 0.88 8.54
C TYR A 114 -4.95 1.66 9.75
N TYR A 115 -5.05 2.99 9.62
CA TYR A 115 -5.61 3.82 10.69
C TYR A 115 -7.06 3.43 11.04
N ILE A 116 -7.87 3.11 10.04
CA ILE A 116 -9.24 2.62 10.23
C ILE A 116 -9.22 1.22 10.85
N ALA A 117 -8.46 0.29 10.26
CA ALA A 117 -8.43 -1.11 10.66
C ALA A 117 -7.92 -1.31 12.10
N LEU A 118 -6.99 -0.45 12.58
CA LEU A 118 -6.56 -0.40 13.98
C LEU A 118 -7.71 -0.09 14.96
N GLY A 119 -8.86 0.36 14.48
CA GLY A 119 -10.05 0.54 15.32
C GLY A 119 -10.50 -0.72 16.06
N LYS A 120 -10.21 -1.90 15.49
CA LYS A 120 -10.54 -3.23 16.04
C LYS A 120 -9.43 -3.82 16.92
N SER A 121 -8.27 -3.18 17.02
CA SER A 121 -7.12 -3.65 17.80
C SER A 121 -7.27 -3.32 19.29
N GLN A 122 -6.47 -3.99 20.11
CA GLN A 122 -6.36 -3.66 21.54
C GLN A 122 -5.99 -2.19 21.73
N LYS A 123 -6.44 -1.60 22.86
CA LYS A 123 -6.34 -0.15 23.11
C LYS A 123 -4.92 0.40 22.96
N ASP A 124 -3.95 -0.22 23.62
CA ASP A 124 -2.56 0.27 23.64
C ASP A 124 -1.92 0.20 22.25
N MET A 125 -2.13 -0.90 21.53
CA MET A 125 -1.68 -1.06 20.15
C MET A 125 -2.31 -0.02 19.24
N LYS A 126 -3.64 0.17 19.36
CA LYS A 126 -4.37 1.16 18.59
C LYS A 126 -3.84 2.58 18.81
N GLU A 127 -3.66 2.99 20.05
CA GLU A 127 -3.18 4.34 20.38
C GLU A 127 -1.75 4.55 19.86
N LYS A 128 -0.84 3.58 20.14
CA LYS A 128 0.55 3.63 19.67
C LYS A 128 0.63 3.80 18.15
N TYR A 129 0.01 2.91 17.39
CA TYR A 129 0.19 2.87 15.94
C TYR A 129 -0.61 3.95 15.21
N ARG A 130 -1.77 4.35 15.72
CA ARG A 130 -2.48 5.53 15.22
C ARG A 130 -1.69 6.81 15.37
N ARG A 131 -0.94 6.94 16.47
CA ARG A 131 -0.03 8.07 16.65
C ARG A 131 1.09 8.05 15.62
N VAL A 132 1.76 6.91 15.42
CA VAL A 132 2.81 6.77 14.40
C VAL A 132 2.32 7.15 13.00
N ILE A 133 1.16 6.61 12.57
CA ILE A 133 0.58 6.95 11.26
C ILE A 133 0.29 8.45 11.16
N ARG A 134 -0.30 9.05 12.20
CA ARG A 134 -0.62 10.47 12.19
C ARG A 134 0.62 11.34 12.12
N GLU A 135 1.63 11.06 12.91
CA GLU A 135 2.90 11.79 12.92
C GLU A 135 3.57 11.71 11.55
N ARG A 136 3.61 10.52 10.95
CA ARG A 136 4.15 10.34 9.60
C ARG A 136 3.44 11.21 8.57
N LEU A 137 2.11 11.14 8.50
CA LEU A 137 1.32 11.92 7.54
C LEU A 137 1.41 13.44 7.78
N LEU A 138 1.62 13.89 9.03
CA LEU A 138 1.86 15.29 9.34
C LEU A 138 3.24 15.75 8.88
N THR A 139 4.27 14.91 9.03
CA THR A 139 5.64 15.19 8.53
C THR A 139 5.65 15.36 7.02
N ASP A 140 4.92 14.51 6.31
CA ASP A 140 4.86 14.52 4.84
C ASP A 140 3.90 15.60 4.27
N ARG A 141 3.29 16.44 5.12
CA ARG A 141 2.26 17.40 4.70
C ARG A 141 2.72 18.33 3.57
N GLY A 142 3.97 18.77 3.59
CA GLY A 142 4.53 19.66 2.56
C GLY A 142 4.63 19.03 1.17
N GLU A 143 4.65 17.71 1.08
CA GLU A 143 4.75 16.98 -0.19
C GLU A 143 3.39 16.61 -0.80
N MET A 144 2.32 16.78 -0.04
CA MET A 144 1.00 16.25 -0.42
C MET A 144 0.46 16.83 -1.72
N ASP A 145 0.67 18.10 -1.98
CA ASP A 145 0.19 18.72 -3.23
C ASP A 145 0.87 18.08 -4.45
N ARG A 146 2.17 17.84 -4.39
CA ARG A 146 2.93 17.14 -5.42
C ARG A 146 2.44 15.70 -5.60
N VAL A 147 2.32 14.95 -4.50
CA VAL A 147 1.90 13.56 -4.53
C VAL A 147 0.48 13.41 -5.08
N TYR A 148 -0.44 14.28 -4.69
CA TYR A 148 -1.82 14.27 -5.20
C TYR A 148 -1.99 14.92 -6.58
N ALA A 149 -0.92 15.42 -7.20
CA ALA A 149 -0.88 15.79 -8.61
C ALA A 149 -0.47 14.62 -9.52
N CYS A 150 -0.05 13.47 -8.97
CA CYS A 150 0.33 12.31 -9.76
C CYS A 150 -0.84 11.75 -10.57
N ARG A 151 -0.53 11.05 -11.68
CA ARG A 151 -1.52 10.51 -12.63
C ARG A 151 -2.54 9.53 -12.03
N ALA A 152 -2.20 8.88 -10.92
CA ALA A 152 -3.08 7.92 -10.24
C ALA A 152 -3.98 8.56 -9.19
N ALA A 153 -3.80 9.85 -8.90
CA ALA A 153 -4.48 10.49 -7.79
C ALA A 153 -5.96 10.74 -8.07
N ASN A 154 -6.78 10.42 -7.08
CA ASN A 154 -8.21 10.71 -7.10
C ASN A 154 -8.51 11.93 -6.21
N PRO A 155 -9.21 12.97 -6.73
CA PRO A 155 -9.55 14.15 -5.93
C PRO A 155 -10.33 13.86 -4.65
N LYS A 156 -11.13 12.78 -4.63
CA LYS A 156 -11.86 12.35 -3.43
C LYS A 156 -10.91 11.87 -2.33
N GLU A 157 -9.81 11.20 -2.72
CA GLU A 157 -8.80 10.73 -1.76
C GLU A 157 -8.00 11.91 -1.19
N LYS A 158 -7.70 12.94 -1.98
CA LYS A 158 -7.11 14.19 -1.49
C LYS A 158 -7.99 14.81 -0.40
N LYS A 159 -9.29 14.95 -0.65
CA LYS A 159 -10.25 15.48 0.34
C LYS A 159 -10.30 14.65 1.62
N LYS A 160 -10.26 13.31 1.52
CA LYS A 160 -10.19 12.43 2.68
C LYS A 160 -8.93 12.68 3.51
N MET A 161 -7.77 12.84 2.85
CA MET A 161 -6.51 13.15 3.50
C MET A 161 -6.56 14.52 4.21
N GLU A 162 -7.09 15.54 3.55
CA GLU A 162 -7.26 16.87 4.14
C GLU A 162 -8.14 16.83 5.40
N ILE A 163 -9.25 16.07 5.36
CA ILE A 163 -10.11 15.86 6.53
C ILE A 163 -9.33 15.16 7.65
N PHE A 164 -8.56 14.11 7.31
CA PHE A 164 -7.74 13.39 8.28
C PHE A 164 -6.71 14.30 8.95
N LEU A 165 -5.98 15.10 8.17
CA LEU A 165 -4.96 16.01 8.69
C LEU A 165 -5.55 17.10 9.60
N LYS A 166 -6.76 17.57 9.31
CA LYS A 166 -7.49 18.51 10.18
C LYS A 166 -7.98 17.84 11.47
N SER A 167 -8.63 16.69 11.33
CA SER A 167 -9.18 15.93 12.46
C SER A 167 -9.36 14.44 12.14
N PRO A 168 -8.49 13.58 12.68
CA PRO A 168 -8.65 12.13 12.54
C PRO A 168 -9.99 11.60 13.08
N LYS A 169 -10.57 12.27 14.11
CA LYS A 169 -11.90 11.92 14.63
C LYS A 169 -12.99 12.20 13.61
N LEU A 170 -12.95 13.38 12.96
CA LEU A 170 -13.88 13.74 11.88
C LEU A 170 -13.75 12.78 10.70
N TYR A 171 -12.51 12.48 10.30
CA TYR A 171 -12.26 11.49 9.24
C TYR A 171 -12.95 10.14 9.54
N LEU A 172 -12.77 9.58 10.75
CA LEU A 172 -13.42 8.34 11.15
C LEU A 172 -14.95 8.44 11.16
N ALA A 173 -15.51 9.60 11.55
CA ALA A 173 -16.96 9.82 11.50
C ALA A 173 -17.48 9.82 10.06
N VAL A 174 -16.80 10.53 9.15
CA VAL A 174 -17.14 10.56 7.71
C VAL A 174 -17.08 9.16 7.09
N ILE A 175 -16.04 8.37 7.39
CA ILE A 175 -15.94 6.99 6.90
C ILE A 175 -17.09 6.14 7.40
N ARG A 176 -17.44 6.17 8.69
CA ARG A 176 -18.56 5.41 9.26
C ARG A 176 -19.91 5.77 8.62
N VAL A 177 -20.16 7.07 8.39
CA VAL A 177 -21.38 7.52 7.70
C VAL A 177 -21.42 6.99 6.28
N ASN A 178 -20.30 7.08 5.55
CA ASN A 178 -20.21 6.58 4.19
C ASN A 178 -20.49 5.06 4.12
N GLU A 179 -19.85 4.28 4.98
CA GLU A 179 -20.04 2.82 5.03
C GLU A 179 -21.47 2.43 5.43
N ARG A 180 -22.04 3.10 6.42
CA ARG A 180 -23.36 2.73 6.97
C ARG A 180 -24.54 3.15 6.09
N PHE A 181 -24.43 4.28 5.39
CA PHE A 181 -25.55 4.88 4.68
C PHE A 181 -25.31 5.02 3.17
N LEU A 182 -24.17 5.55 2.75
CA LEU A 182 -23.97 5.90 1.35
C LEU A 182 -23.67 4.69 0.46
N ILE A 183 -22.85 3.74 0.93
CA ILE A 183 -22.52 2.53 0.16
C ILE A 183 -23.76 1.67 -0.06
N PRO A 184 -24.57 1.34 0.95
CA PRO A 184 -25.80 0.55 0.74
C PRO A 184 -26.81 1.22 -0.21
N VAL A 185 -26.97 2.53 -0.12
CA VAL A 185 -27.85 3.28 -1.05
C VAL A 185 -27.34 3.19 -2.48
N LYS A 186 -26.05 3.42 -2.73
CA LYS A 186 -25.46 3.31 -4.06
C LYS A 186 -25.53 1.90 -4.64
N GLN A 187 -25.37 0.87 -3.81
CA GLN A 187 -25.49 -0.52 -4.25
C GLN A 187 -26.93 -0.87 -4.64
N ARG A 188 -27.93 -0.33 -3.95
CA ARG A 188 -29.36 -0.49 -4.32
C ARG A 188 -29.66 0.20 -5.64
N LEU A 189 -29.19 1.43 -5.84
CA LEU A 189 -29.40 2.19 -7.08
C LEU A 189 -28.71 1.61 -8.32
N ARG A 190 -27.67 0.79 -8.16
CA ARG A 190 -26.98 0.11 -9.27
C ARG A 190 -27.62 -1.21 -9.67
N ARG A 191 -28.58 -1.71 -8.89
CA ARG A 191 -29.32 -2.96 -9.16
C ARG A 191 -30.65 -2.72 -9.89
N HIS A 192 -30.99 -1.48 -10.11
CA HIS A 192 -32.12 -1.00 -10.95
C HIS A 192 -31.56 -0.23 -12.17
#